data_42009b1da2061fbbc06f7d5d5a5faba0
#
_entry.id   42009b1da2061fbbc06f7d5d5a5faba0
#
_cell.length_a   1.000
_cell.length_b   1.000
_cell.length_c   1.000
_cell.angle_alpha   90.00
_cell.angle_beta   90.00
_cell.angle_gamma   90.00
#
_symmetry.space_group_name_H-M   'P 1'
#
loop_
_entity.id
_entity.type
_entity.pdbx_description
1 polymer ?
#
loop_
_entity_poly.entity_id
_entity_poly.type
_entity_poly.pdbx_seq_one_letter_code
_entity_poly.pdbx_strand_id
1 'polypeptide(L)'
;MDKHFKFTNLVVGLPLFFVVILWFVFWLEIRFDFDFVQNGIYPRTFSGLQGIIFSPFIHADMKHLYNNTFPLMILLASLQFFYAKQSLQVIVYGIILSGFITWIIGRDNYHIGASGLIYVLFSFVFFKGIQTKYNRLTALSLAVIVVYGGLVWYIFPTPTVRGENSISWEGHLGGLLTGFLLSLIYKTPEYKKIIKYDWEHAEFDSSEDKFMQRFDASGNFVNLPKVEEVEQQQQELSTYYTSIFQVNYEVVRNEKNELKPKS
;
A
#
# COMPACT_ATOMS: atom_id res chain seq x y z
N MET A 1 -3.46 16.09 0.17
CA MET A 1 -2.67 15.11 0.94
C MET A 1 -3.57 14.55 2.02
N ASP A 2 -3.84 13.25 2.03
CA ASP A 2 -4.77 12.63 2.97
C ASP A 2 -4.33 12.86 4.42
N LYS A 3 -5.11 13.60 5.21
CA LYS A 3 -4.82 13.90 6.61
C LYS A 3 -4.79 12.65 7.52
N HIS A 4 -5.15 11.48 6.98
CA HIS A 4 -5.23 10.22 7.73
C HIS A 4 -3.91 9.47 7.82
N PHE A 5 -2.99 9.68 6.87
CA PHE A 5 -1.71 8.99 6.84
C PHE A 5 -0.58 9.95 7.20
N LYS A 6 0.06 9.67 8.33
CA LYS A 6 1.24 10.42 8.75
C LYS A 6 2.48 9.59 8.44
N PHE A 7 3.37 10.15 7.63
CA PHE A 7 4.68 9.56 7.45
C PHE A 7 5.49 9.76 8.74
N THR A 8 5.81 8.66 9.40
CA THR A 8 6.63 8.65 10.61
C THR A 8 7.99 8.01 10.30
N ASN A 9 9.00 8.30 11.10
CA ASN A 9 10.33 7.68 10.94
C ASN A 9 10.28 6.15 10.98
N LEU A 10 9.28 5.58 11.65
CA LEU A 10 9.10 4.12 11.71
C LEU A 10 8.70 3.50 10.36
N VAL A 11 8.14 4.27 9.42
CA VAL A 11 7.82 3.77 8.07
C VAL A 11 9.09 3.32 7.34
N VAL A 12 10.22 3.96 7.63
CA VAL A 12 11.54 3.59 7.11
C VAL A 12 12.33 2.76 8.15
N GLY A 13 12.25 3.15 9.42
CA GLY A 13 13.05 2.54 10.49
C GLY A 13 12.71 1.07 10.74
N LEU A 14 11.42 0.70 10.72
CA LEU A 14 10.99 -0.68 10.95
C LEU A 14 11.46 -1.65 9.85
N PRO A 15 11.28 -1.35 8.55
CA PRO A 15 11.84 -2.18 7.49
C PRO A 15 13.34 -2.29 7.53
N LEU A 16 14.06 -1.18 7.75
CA LEU A 16 15.51 -1.19 7.84
C LEU A 16 16.00 -2.04 9.02
N PHE A 17 15.34 -1.96 10.17
CA PHE A 17 15.66 -2.78 11.34
C PHE A 17 15.57 -4.27 11.01
N PHE A 18 14.47 -4.71 10.36
CA PHE A 18 14.33 -6.11 9.94
C PHE A 18 15.42 -6.51 8.94
N VAL A 19 15.65 -5.72 7.92
CA VAL A 19 16.67 -6.01 6.89
C VAL A 19 18.06 -6.12 7.52
N VAL A 20 18.42 -5.18 8.40
CA VAL A 20 19.72 -5.22 9.09
C VAL A 20 19.87 -6.51 9.90
N ILE A 21 18.81 -6.96 10.60
CA ILE A 21 18.85 -8.24 11.34
C ILE A 21 19.07 -9.42 10.38
N LEU A 22 18.32 -9.49 9.26
CA LEU A 22 18.45 -10.58 8.29
C LEU A 22 19.90 -10.67 7.75
N TRP A 23 20.45 -9.52 7.33
CA TRP A 23 21.80 -9.45 6.79
C TRP A 23 22.86 -9.71 7.86
N PHE A 24 22.62 -9.28 9.09
CA PHE A 24 23.52 -9.54 10.21
C PHE A 24 23.57 -11.04 10.58
N VAL A 25 22.41 -11.71 10.65
CA VAL A 25 22.37 -13.17 10.90
C VAL A 25 23.09 -13.91 9.80
N PHE A 26 22.83 -13.58 8.52
CA PHE A 26 23.50 -14.21 7.39
C PHE A 26 25.02 -13.93 7.38
N TRP A 27 25.44 -12.71 7.77
CA TRP A 27 26.84 -12.38 7.94
C TRP A 27 27.51 -13.21 9.03
N LEU A 28 26.82 -13.48 10.16
CA LEU A 28 27.34 -14.36 11.22
C LEU A 28 27.57 -15.79 10.70
N GLU A 29 26.64 -16.32 9.91
CA GLU A 29 26.79 -17.66 9.30
C GLU A 29 28.06 -17.72 8.43
N ILE A 30 28.23 -16.75 7.52
CA ILE A 30 29.41 -16.74 6.64
C ILE A 30 30.71 -16.46 7.42
N ARG A 31 30.68 -15.54 8.38
CA ARG A 31 31.92 -15.10 9.06
C ARG A 31 32.47 -16.12 10.04
N PHE A 32 31.59 -16.87 10.67
CA PHE A 32 31.96 -17.81 11.74
C PHE A 32 31.66 -19.27 11.39
N ASP A 33 31.27 -19.56 10.16
CA ASP A 33 30.92 -20.90 9.67
C ASP A 33 29.82 -21.58 10.54
N PHE A 34 28.82 -20.78 10.95
CA PHE A 34 27.68 -21.31 11.70
C PHE A 34 26.64 -21.90 10.74
N ASP A 35 26.03 -23.01 11.11
CA ASP A 35 24.86 -23.58 10.43
C ASP A 35 23.59 -23.36 11.27
N PHE A 36 22.86 -22.30 10.93
CA PHE A 36 21.60 -21.98 11.59
C PHE A 36 20.39 -22.68 10.95
N VAL A 37 20.55 -23.40 9.86
CA VAL A 37 19.44 -24.10 9.19
C VAL A 37 18.71 -25.02 10.14
N GLN A 38 19.42 -25.68 11.06
CA GLN A 38 18.85 -26.57 12.07
C GLN A 38 17.97 -25.86 13.11
N ASN A 39 18.04 -24.52 13.19
CA ASN A 39 17.15 -23.71 14.01
C ASN A 39 15.87 -23.28 13.26
N GLY A 40 15.70 -23.71 12.02
CA GLY A 40 14.48 -23.55 11.23
C GLY A 40 13.32 -24.39 11.79
N ILE A 41 12.13 -24.18 11.20
CA ILE A 41 10.95 -25.00 11.52
C ILE A 41 11.18 -26.40 10.96
N TYR A 42 11.20 -27.42 11.86
CA TYR A 42 11.11 -28.81 11.45
C TYR A 42 9.73 -29.35 11.87
N PRO A 43 8.89 -29.73 10.89
CA PRO A 43 7.48 -30.02 11.14
C PRO A 43 7.26 -31.16 12.14
N ARG A 44 6.23 -30.99 12.98
CA ARG A 44 5.74 -32.00 13.95
C ARG A 44 6.78 -32.51 14.94
N THR A 45 7.89 -31.77 15.13
CA THR A 45 8.90 -32.08 16.14
C THR A 45 8.94 -30.98 17.21
N PHE A 46 9.24 -31.36 18.46
CA PHE A 46 9.35 -30.40 19.54
C PHE A 46 10.53 -29.43 19.33
N SER A 47 11.66 -29.96 18.85
CA SER A 47 12.84 -29.14 18.51
C SER A 47 12.56 -28.13 17.38
N GLY A 48 11.70 -28.47 16.44
CA GLY A 48 11.34 -27.58 15.33
C GLY A 48 10.42 -26.42 15.72
N LEU A 49 9.82 -26.44 16.93
CA LEU A 49 8.99 -25.31 17.42
C LEU A 49 9.79 -24.02 17.60
N GLN A 50 11.06 -24.10 17.97
CA GLN A 50 11.93 -22.91 18.05
C GLN A 50 12.01 -22.17 16.70
N GLY A 51 11.94 -22.92 15.61
CA GLY A 51 11.99 -22.38 14.27
C GLY A 51 10.82 -21.44 13.94
N ILE A 52 9.71 -21.51 14.66
CA ILE A 52 8.61 -20.56 14.49
C ILE A 52 9.10 -19.11 14.66
N ILE A 53 10.03 -18.90 15.60
CA ILE A 53 10.60 -17.56 15.87
C ILE A 53 11.84 -17.30 15.02
N PHE A 54 12.71 -18.31 14.86
CA PHE A 54 14.02 -18.11 14.24
C PHE A 54 14.01 -18.22 12.71
N SER A 55 13.14 -19.05 12.13
CA SER A 55 13.11 -19.30 10.68
C SER A 55 13.06 -18.04 9.80
N PRO A 56 12.33 -16.95 10.15
CA PRO A 56 12.29 -15.78 9.29
C PRO A 56 13.65 -15.08 9.12
N PHE A 57 14.59 -15.34 10.02
CA PHE A 57 15.90 -14.69 10.03
C PHE A 57 17.00 -15.53 9.36
N ILE A 58 16.74 -16.80 9.06
CA ILE A 58 17.71 -17.75 8.50
C ILE A 58 17.51 -17.87 7.01
N HIS A 59 18.60 -17.84 6.22
CA HIS A 59 18.54 -17.92 4.77
C HIS A 59 19.62 -18.87 4.23
N ALA A 60 19.24 -19.75 3.32
CA ALA A 60 20.13 -20.78 2.77
C ALA A 60 21.29 -20.22 1.93
N ASP A 61 21.07 -19.09 1.26
CA ASP A 61 22.04 -18.48 0.37
C ASP A 61 21.76 -16.99 0.14
N MET A 62 22.73 -16.29 -0.45
CA MET A 62 22.67 -14.86 -0.77
C MET A 62 21.48 -14.50 -1.68
N LYS A 63 21.15 -15.35 -2.65
CA LYS A 63 20.04 -15.12 -3.58
C LYS A 63 18.71 -15.20 -2.85
N HIS A 64 18.58 -16.15 -1.93
CA HIS A 64 17.37 -16.29 -1.08
C HIS A 64 17.22 -15.06 -0.18
N LEU A 65 18.28 -14.62 0.50
CA LEU A 65 18.27 -13.42 1.34
C LEU A 65 17.88 -12.16 0.53
N TYR A 66 18.51 -11.98 -0.63
CA TYR A 66 18.24 -10.83 -1.49
C TYR A 66 16.79 -10.80 -1.98
N ASN A 67 16.27 -11.94 -2.41
CA ASN A 67 14.88 -12.07 -2.87
C ASN A 67 13.85 -11.78 -1.77
N ASN A 68 14.20 -11.99 -0.50
CA ASN A 68 13.33 -11.63 0.62
C ASN A 68 13.48 -10.15 1.05
N THR A 69 14.63 -9.55 0.86
CA THR A 69 14.94 -8.20 1.35
C THR A 69 13.99 -7.13 0.80
N PHE A 70 13.82 -7.05 -0.51
CA PHE A 70 13.03 -5.99 -1.13
C PHE A 70 11.52 -6.10 -0.86
N PRO A 71 10.87 -7.27 -1.07
CA PRO A 71 9.45 -7.39 -0.79
C PRO A 71 9.15 -7.16 0.70
N LEU A 72 10.02 -7.62 1.60
CA LEU A 72 9.87 -7.39 3.02
C LEU A 72 9.94 -5.89 3.36
N MET A 73 10.91 -5.16 2.79
CA MET A 73 11.03 -3.71 2.98
C MET A 73 9.76 -2.98 2.55
N ILE A 74 9.27 -3.24 1.35
CA ILE A 74 8.11 -2.55 0.79
C ILE A 74 6.85 -2.85 1.60
N LEU A 75 6.63 -4.12 1.94
CA LEU A 75 5.44 -4.55 2.66
C LEU A 75 5.43 -4.10 4.13
N LEU A 76 6.58 -4.12 4.82
CA LEU A 76 6.70 -3.57 6.18
C LEU A 76 6.49 -2.05 6.19
N ALA A 77 7.07 -1.33 5.23
CA ALA A 77 6.85 0.11 5.09
C ALA A 77 5.37 0.41 4.85
N SER A 78 4.72 -0.37 3.99
CA SER A 78 3.30 -0.24 3.70
C SER A 78 2.43 -0.53 4.92
N LEU A 79 2.72 -1.63 5.63
CA LEU A 79 2.02 -1.97 6.86
C LEU A 79 2.15 -0.84 7.89
N GLN A 80 3.36 -0.34 8.11
CA GLN A 80 3.61 0.73 9.08
C GLN A 80 2.97 2.06 8.66
N PHE A 81 2.92 2.35 7.36
CA PHE A 81 2.31 3.57 6.86
C PHE A 81 0.77 3.55 6.97
N PHE A 82 0.14 2.45 6.57
CA PHE A 82 -1.31 2.35 6.51
C PHE A 82 -1.94 1.83 7.82
N TYR A 83 -1.20 1.02 8.59
CA TYR A 83 -1.70 0.29 9.77
C TYR A 83 -0.75 0.40 10.96
N ALA A 84 -0.19 1.60 11.22
CA ALA A 84 0.81 1.85 12.26
C ALA A 84 0.43 1.28 13.65
N LYS A 85 -0.85 1.38 14.03
CA LYS A 85 -1.35 0.88 15.32
C LYS A 85 -1.34 -0.64 15.43
N GLN A 86 -1.53 -1.34 14.32
CA GLN A 86 -1.61 -2.80 14.27
C GLN A 86 -0.31 -3.44 13.75
N SER A 87 0.65 -2.66 13.28
CA SER A 87 1.83 -3.16 12.57
C SER A 87 2.61 -4.19 13.38
N LEU A 88 2.93 -3.89 14.64
CA LEU A 88 3.65 -4.81 15.51
C LEU A 88 2.86 -6.10 15.77
N GLN A 89 1.55 -5.99 15.99
CA GLN A 89 0.69 -7.15 16.23
C GLN A 89 0.62 -8.04 14.99
N VAL A 90 0.46 -7.45 13.79
CA VAL A 90 0.43 -8.20 12.54
C VAL A 90 1.75 -8.93 12.30
N ILE A 91 2.88 -8.30 12.60
CA ILE A 91 4.20 -8.94 12.47
C ILE A 91 4.34 -10.10 13.48
N VAL A 92 4.10 -9.85 14.75
CA VAL A 92 4.29 -10.85 15.80
C VAL A 92 3.36 -12.04 15.61
N TYR A 93 2.05 -11.80 15.50
CA TYR A 93 1.09 -12.88 15.24
C TYR A 93 1.27 -13.50 13.86
N GLY A 94 1.71 -12.71 12.90
CA GLY A 94 2.07 -13.17 11.56
C GLY A 94 3.15 -14.24 11.61
N ILE A 95 4.26 -13.98 12.30
CA ILE A 95 5.36 -14.95 12.49
C ILE A 95 4.87 -16.18 13.23
N ILE A 96 4.19 -16.00 14.36
CA ILE A 96 3.76 -17.12 15.21
C ILE A 96 2.77 -18.02 14.49
N LEU A 97 1.71 -17.46 13.92
CA LEU A 97 0.63 -18.26 13.31
C LEU A 97 1.08 -18.90 12.00
N SER A 98 1.78 -18.16 11.12
CA SER A 98 2.30 -18.73 9.87
C SER A 98 3.32 -19.83 10.14
N GLY A 99 4.22 -19.60 11.11
CA GLY A 99 5.19 -20.61 11.53
C GLY A 99 4.53 -21.83 12.15
N PHE A 100 3.48 -21.65 12.96
CA PHE A 100 2.72 -22.75 13.54
C PHE A 100 1.97 -23.57 12.47
N ILE A 101 1.33 -22.91 11.50
CA ILE A 101 0.70 -23.59 10.37
C ILE A 101 1.76 -24.38 9.60
N THR A 102 2.90 -23.78 9.31
CA THR A 102 4.02 -24.46 8.63
C THR A 102 4.50 -25.67 9.41
N TRP A 103 4.60 -25.56 10.73
CA TRP A 103 4.99 -26.66 11.59
C TRP A 103 4.00 -27.83 11.55
N ILE A 104 2.69 -27.57 11.39
CA ILE A 104 1.66 -28.61 11.27
C ILE A 104 1.71 -29.30 9.90
N ILE A 105 1.69 -28.50 8.82
CA ILE A 105 1.46 -29.01 7.45
C ILE A 105 2.74 -29.25 6.65
N GLY A 106 3.89 -28.76 7.12
CA GLY A 106 5.15 -28.82 6.41
C GLY A 106 5.60 -30.25 6.12
N ARG A 107 6.32 -30.44 5.01
CA ARG A 107 7.03 -31.67 4.72
C ARG A 107 8.25 -31.82 5.64
N ASP A 108 8.77 -33.05 5.75
CA ASP A 108 9.90 -33.37 6.63
C ASP A 108 11.20 -32.76 6.08
N ASN A 109 11.36 -31.47 6.30
CA ASN A 109 12.54 -30.67 5.96
C ASN A 109 12.59 -29.45 6.87
N TYR A 110 13.74 -28.77 6.94
CA TYR A 110 13.84 -27.48 7.60
C TYR A 110 13.22 -26.39 6.72
N HIS A 111 12.28 -25.63 7.28
CA HIS A 111 11.68 -24.48 6.65
C HIS A 111 12.30 -23.21 7.23
N ILE A 112 12.92 -22.42 6.37
CA ILE A 112 13.67 -21.19 6.70
C ILE A 112 13.31 -20.06 5.72
N GLY A 113 13.62 -18.82 6.09
CA GLY A 113 13.44 -17.63 5.26
C GLY A 113 12.30 -16.73 5.70
N ALA A 114 12.42 -15.45 5.39
CA ALA A 114 11.41 -14.42 5.71
C ALA A 114 10.15 -14.51 4.83
N SER A 115 10.13 -15.42 3.85
CA SER A 115 9.04 -15.51 2.88
C SER A 115 7.67 -15.77 3.52
N GLY A 116 7.59 -16.59 4.57
CA GLY A 116 6.35 -16.79 5.32
C GLY A 116 5.76 -15.46 5.82
N LEU A 117 6.60 -14.61 6.42
CA LEU A 117 6.19 -13.27 6.86
C LEU A 117 5.83 -12.36 5.65
N ILE A 118 6.56 -12.43 4.54
CA ILE A 118 6.23 -11.69 3.31
C ILE A 118 4.82 -12.03 2.84
N TYR A 119 4.45 -13.31 2.84
CA TYR A 119 3.09 -13.75 2.47
C TYR A 119 2.02 -13.30 3.47
N VAL A 120 2.34 -13.25 4.77
CA VAL A 120 1.45 -12.66 5.78
C VAL A 120 1.17 -11.20 5.45
N LEU A 121 2.22 -10.41 5.24
CA LEU A 121 2.13 -8.98 5.00
C LEU A 121 1.41 -8.68 3.68
N PHE A 122 1.78 -9.42 2.62
CA PHE A 122 1.12 -9.34 1.33
C PHE A 122 -0.39 -9.61 1.45
N SER A 123 -0.75 -10.74 2.01
CA SER A 123 -2.14 -11.17 2.18
C SER A 123 -2.94 -10.17 3.03
N PHE A 124 -2.37 -9.72 4.15
CA PHE A 124 -3.00 -8.73 5.01
C PHE A 124 -3.29 -7.43 4.25
N VAL A 125 -2.30 -6.85 3.58
CA VAL A 125 -2.43 -5.57 2.86
C VAL A 125 -3.40 -5.71 1.68
N PHE A 126 -3.33 -6.82 0.94
CA PHE A 126 -4.20 -7.10 -0.20
C PHE A 126 -5.67 -7.20 0.21
N PHE A 127 -5.98 -8.06 1.19
CA PHE A 127 -7.36 -8.25 1.63
C PHE A 127 -7.90 -7.01 2.35
N LYS A 128 -7.05 -6.27 3.07
CA LYS A 128 -7.43 -4.96 3.61
C LYS A 128 -7.75 -3.95 2.52
N GLY A 129 -7.00 -3.94 1.44
CA GLY A 129 -7.29 -3.10 0.27
C GLY A 129 -8.68 -3.38 -0.32
N ILE A 130 -9.04 -4.66 -0.46
CA ILE A 130 -10.36 -5.09 -0.94
C ILE A 130 -11.47 -4.70 0.04
N GLN A 131 -11.31 -5.04 1.34
CA GLN A 131 -12.31 -4.78 2.38
C GLN A 131 -12.63 -3.28 2.53
N THR A 132 -11.61 -2.43 2.37
CA THR A 132 -11.74 -0.97 2.54
C THR A 132 -12.09 -0.25 1.24
N LYS A 133 -12.13 -0.97 0.12
CA LYS A 133 -12.24 -0.40 -1.22
C LYS A 133 -11.14 0.64 -1.51
N TYR A 134 -9.98 0.52 -0.83
CA TYR A 134 -8.86 1.43 -1.01
C TYR A 134 -7.89 0.86 -2.06
N ASN A 135 -8.19 1.14 -3.31
CA ASN A 135 -7.53 0.55 -4.49
C ASN A 135 -5.99 0.70 -4.50
N ARG A 136 -5.46 1.72 -3.80
CA ARG A 136 -4.01 1.92 -3.69
C ARG A 136 -3.31 0.78 -2.94
N LEU A 137 -3.94 0.22 -1.88
CA LEU A 137 -3.39 -0.93 -1.16
C LEU A 137 -3.42 -2.19 -2.02
N THR A 138 -4.53 -2.41 -2.71
CA THR A 138 -4.67 -3.55 -3.63
C THR A 138 -3.65 -3.45 -4.76
N ALA A 139 -3.52 -2.27 -5.38
CA ALA A 139 -2.56 -2.04 -6.46
C ALA A 139 -1.10 -2.22 -6.00
N LEU A 140 -0.76 -1.74 -4.79
CA LEU A 140 0.58 -1.88 -4.23
C LEU A 140 0.94 -3.35 -3.99
N SER A 141 0.04 -4.13 -3.38
CA SER A 141 0.27 -5.55 -3.14
C SER A 141 0.37 -6.35 -4.44
N LEU A 142 -0.46 -6.02 -5.44
CA LEU A 142 -0.34 -6.63 -6.78
C LEU A 142 0.98 -6.24 -7.46
N ALA A 143 1.43 -4.99 -7.32
CA ALA A 143 2.73 -4.56 -7.86
C ALA A 143 3.90 -5.36 -7.26
N VAL A 144 3.86 -5.63 -5.94
CA VAL A 144 4.87 -6.50 -5.30
C VAL A 144 4.86 -7.91 -5.90
N ILE A 145 3.68 -8.50 -6.14
CA ILE A 145 3.57 -9.82 -6.81
C ILE A 145 4.21 -9.77 -8.20
N VAL A 146 3.85 -8.77 -9.01
CA VAL A 146 4.32 -8.65 -10.40
C VAL A 146 5.84 -8.48 -10.45
N VAL A 147 6.39 -7.60 -9.61
CA VAL A 147 7.84 -7.32 -9.58
C VAL A 147 8.63 -8.55 -9.13
N TYR A 148 8.10 -9.31 -8.18
CA TYR A 148 8.76 -10.52 -7.67
C TYR A 148 8.26 -11.81 -8.31
N GLY A 149 7.43 -11.70 -9.36
CA GLY A 149 7.05 -12.71 -10.38
C GLY A 149 6.66 -14.12 -9.94
N GLY A 150 7.22 -14.60 -8.86
CA GLY A 150 7.02 -15.96 -8.36
C GLY A 150 6.06 -16.10 -7.19
N LEU A 151 5.67 -15.00 -6.52
CA LEU A 151 4.91 -15.06 -5.26
C LEU A 151 3.59 -15.85 -5.38
N VAL A 152 2.89 -15.76 -6.48
CA VAL A 152 1.63 -16.52 -6.67
C VAL A 152 1.89 -17.99 -6.91
N TRP A 153 2.89 -18.32 -7.73
CA TRP A 153 3.19 -19.69 -8.11
C TRP A 153 3.85 -20.50 -6.98
N TYR A 154 4.62 -19.84 -6.13
CA TYR A 154 5.32 -20.49 -5.02
C TYR A 154 4.41 -20.84 -3.82
N ILE A 155 3.09 -20.57 -3.90
CA ILE A 155 2.09 -21.08 -2.95
C ILE A 155 1.74 -22.54 -3.27
N PHE A 156 1.98 -22.97 -4.51
CA PHE A 156 1.67 -24.32 -4.96
C PHE A 156 2.90 -25.23 -4.86
N PRO A 157 2.70 -26.53 -4.60
CA PRO A 157 3.78 -27.49 -4.66
C PRO A 157 4.46 -27.48 -6.03
N THR A 158 5.76 -27.20 -6.05
CA THR A 158 6.56 -27.32 -7.27
C THR A 158 7.23 -28.70 -7.30
N PRO A 159 7.32 -29.37 -8.48
CA PRO A 159 8.11 -30.58 -8.61
C PRO A 159 9.56 -30.28 -8.20
N THR A 160 10.05 -30.97 -7.17
CA THR A 160 11.45 -30.84 -6.75
C THR A 160 12.31 -31.75 -7.58
N VAL A 161 13.29 -31.18 -8.29
CA VAL A 161 14.37 -31.96 -8.85
C VAL A 161 15.28 -32.41 -7.70
N ARG A 162 15.65 -33.68 -7.64
CA ARG A 162 16.53 -34.21 -6.59
C ARG A 162 17.81 -33.38 -6.52
N GLY A 163 18.04 -32.75 -5.36
CA GLY A 163 19.25 -31.96 -5.08
C GLY A 163 19.09 -30.45 -5.14
N GLU A 164 17.93 -29.90 -5.50
CA GLU A 164 17.66 -28.46 -5.40
C GLU A 164 17.00 -28.11 -4.05
N ASN A 165 17.41 -26.98 -3.49
CA ASN A 165 16.77 -26.39 -2.30
C ASN A 165 15.31 -26.07 -2.63
N SER A 166 14.41 -26.91 -2.15
CA SER A 166 12.99 -26.79 -2.46
C SER A 166 12.39 -25.62 -1.68
N ILE A 167 11.73 -24.73 -2.40
CA ILE A 167 10.96 -23.62 -1.81
C ILE A 167 9.90 -24.16 -0.85
N SER A 168 9.77 -23.56 0.33
CA SER A 168 8.75 -23.91 1.31
C SER A 168 7.38 -23.33 0.93
N TRP A 169 6.68 -24.01 0.02
CA TRP A 169 5.32 -23.61 -0.36
C TRP A 169 4.36 -23.66 0.83
N GLU A 170 4.60 -24.55 1.80
CA GLU A 170 3.81 -24.68 3.03
C GLU A 170 3.92 -23.43 3.90
N GLY A 171 5.14 -22.87 4.01
CA GLY A 171 5.38 -21.59 4.68
C GLY A 171 4.67 -20.43 3.99
N HIS A 172 4.65 -20.44 2.65
CA HIS A 172 3.95 -19.45 1.87
C HIS A 172 2.42 -19.54 2.06
N LEU A 173 1.86 -20.74 1.99
CA LEU A 173 0.44 -20.98 2.23
C LEU A 173 0.07 -20.60 3.68
N GLY A 174 0.87 -21.00 4.67
CA GLY A 174 0.69 -20.62 6.07
C GLY A 174 0.67 -19.09 6.24
N GLY A 175 1.59 -18.40 5.56
CA GLY A 175 1.64 -16.94 5.54
C GLY A 175 0.39 -16.31 4.92
N LEU A 176 -0.03 -16.81 3.75
CA LEU A 176 -1.22 -16.33 3.05
C LEU A 176 -2.49 -16.46 3.90
N LEU A 177 -2.72 -17.64 4.49
CA LEU A 177 -3.86 -17.91 5.35
C LEU A 177 -3.84 -17.03 6.60
N THR A 178 -2.68 -16.90 7.25
CA THR A 178 -2.51 -16.05 8.42
C THR A 178 -2.82 -14.59 8.11
N GLY A 179 -2.26 -14.03 7.04
CA GLY A 179 -2.51 -12.64 6.65
C GLY A 179 -3.98 -12.38 6.34
N PHE A 180 -4.65 -13.32 5.68
CA PHE A 180 -6.10 -13.25 5.45
C PHE A 180 -6.89 -13.22 6.76
N LEU A 181 -6.62 -14.15 7.69
CA LEU A 181 -7.28 -14.20 9.00
C LEU A 181 -7.07 -12.92 9.80
N LEU A 182 -5.83 -12.42 9.87
CA LEU A 182 -5.52 -11.16 10.54
C LEU A 182 -6.23 -9.97 9.89
N SER A 183 -6.42 -10.01 8.56
CA SER A 183 -7.18 -8.97 7.86
C SER A 183 -8.66 -8.94 8.27
N LEU A 184 -9.24 -10.07 8.65
CA LEU A 184 -10.62 -10.13 9.16
C LEU A 184 -10.73 -9.67 10.62
N ILE A 185 -9.73 -10.03 11.45
CA ILE A 185 -9.72 -9.75 12.90
C ILE A 185 -9.51 -8.27 13.17
N TYR A 186 -8.52 -7.65 12.53
CA TYR A 186 -8.21 -6.26 12.77
C TYR A 186 -9.18 -5.33 12.06
N LYS A 187 -9.89 -4.49 12.85
CA LYS A 187 -10.78 -3.47 12.30
C LYS A 187 -9.98 -2.47 11.47
N THR A 188 -10.54 -2.08 10.36
CA THR A 188 -9.96 -1.07 9.49
C THR A 188 -10.30 0.32 10.02
N PRO A 189 -9.37 1.29 10.00
CA PRO A 189 -9.76 2.68 10.12
C PRO A 189 -10.76 3.01 9.03
N GLU A 190 -11.85 3.69 9.39
CA GLU A 190 -12.75 4.24 8.37
C GLU A 190 -11.98 5.29 7.58
N TYR A 191 -11.61 4.95 6.37
CA TYR A 191 -11.09 5.94 5.44
C TYR A 191 -12.27 6.80 5.00
N LYS A 192 -12.36 8.03 5.51
CA LYS A 192 -13.33 8.99 4.98
C LYS A 192 -13.11 9.08 3.48
N LYS A 193 -14.15 8.77 2.71
CA LYS A 193 -14.13 8.98 1.26
C LYS A 193 -13.74 10.44 1.02
N ILE A 194 -12.62 10.68 0.37
CA ILE A 194 -12.27 12.02 -0.06
C ILE A 194 -13.20 12.33 -1.22
N ILE A 195 -14.13 13.22 -0.97
CA ILE A 195 -14.97 13.78 -2.01
C ILE A 195 -14.03 14.54 -2.94
N LYS A 196 -13.89 14.04 -4.16
CA LYS A 196 -12.98 14.58 -5.16
C LYS A 196 -13.68 15.54 -6.11
N TYR A 197 -14.96 15.32 -6.31
CA TYR A 197 -15.77 16.04 -7.27
C TYR A 197 -16.98 16.64 -6.59
N ASP A 198 -17.43 17.82 -7.05
CA ASP A 198 -18.55 18.53 -6.47
C ASP A 198 -19.83 17.69 -6.46
N TRP A 199 -20.05 16.87 -7.51
CA TRP A 199 -21.22 15.97 -7.60
C TRP A 199 -21.22 14.78 -6.61
N GLU A 200 -20.13 14.55 -5.90
CA GLU A 200 -20.07 13.53 -4.84
C GLU A 200 -20.54 14.05 -3.48
N HIS A 201 -20.75 15.37 -3.35
CA HIS A 201 -21.31 15.97 -2.15
C HIS A 201 -22.80 15.64 -2.01
N ALA A 202 -23.23 15.33 -0.77
CA ALA A 202 -24.66 15.07 -0.50
C ALA A 202 -25.56 16.29 -0.77
N GLU A 203 -24.98 17.47 -0.75
CA GLU A 203 -25.64 18.76 -0.97
C GLU A 203 -25.50 19.25 -2.43
N PHE A 204 -24.98 18.41 -3.32
CA PHE A 204 -24.80 18.79 -4.73
C PHE A 204 -26.15 18.96 -5.41
N ASP A 205 -26.41 20.16 -5.88
CA ASP A 205 -27.56 20.47 -6.71
C ASP A 205 -27.18 20.40 -8.20
N SER A 206 -27.68 19.38 -8.87
CA SER A 206 -27.41 19.17 -10.29
C SER A 206 -28.03 20.29 -11.17
N SER A 207 -29.00 21.05 -10.68
CA SER A 207 -29.61 22.14 -11.42
C SER A 207 -28.69 23.36 -11.54
N GLU A 208 -27.75 23.52 -10.60
CA GLU A 208 -26.73 24.58 -10.61
C GLU A 208 -25.46 24.20 -11.42
N ASP A 209 -25.33 22.91 -11.79
CA ASP A 209 -24.17 22.45 -12.55
C ASP A 209 -24.25 22.94 -14.00
N LYS A 210 -23.20 23.68 -14.41
CA LYS A 210 -23.09 24.25 -15.77
C LYS A 210 -23.13 23.21 -16.90
N PHE A 211 -22.73 21.96 -16.61
CA PHE A 211 -22.81 20.87 -17.57
C PHE A 211 -24.25 20.36 -17.66
N MET A 212 -24.91 20.14 -16.52
CA MET A 212 -26.30 19.69 -16.47
C MET A 212 -27.28 20.70 -17.03
N GLN A 213 -27.02 21.99 -16.89
CA GLN A 213 -27.82 23.07 -17.52
C GLN A 213 -27.82 23.04 -19.06
N ARG A 214 -26.98 22.24 -19.68
CA ARG A 214 -26.97 22.02 -21.14
C ARG A 214 -27.95 20.95 -21.59
N PHE A 215 -28.75 20.40 -20.70
CA PHE A 215 -29.74 19.40 -21.05
C PHE A 215 -31.13 19.89 -20.66
N ASP A 216 -32.11 19.65 -21.55
CA ASP A 216 -33.48 19.91 -21.24
C ASP A 216 -34.11 18.85 -20.29
N ALA A 217 -35.34 19.04 -19.87
CA ALA A 217 -36.03 18.10 -19.00
C ALA A 217 -36.21 16.69 -19.61
N SER A 218 -36.03 16.56 -20.92
CA SER A 218 -36.10 15.32 -21.68
C SER A 218 -34.71 14.69 -21.87
N GLY A 219 -33.65 15.33 -21.36
CA GLY A 219 -32.27 14.88 -21.48
C GLY A 219 -31.60 15.18 -22.82
N ASN A 220 -32.18 16.04 -23.65
CA ASN A 220 -31.57 16.47 -24.90
C ASN A 220 -30.57 17.62 -24.67
N PHE A 221 -29.49 17.59 -25.40
CA PHE A 221 -28.47 18.65 -25.32
C PHE A 221 -28.99 19.95 -25.92
N VAL A 222 -28.93 21.03 -25.14
CA VAL A 222 -29.32 22.37 -25.54
C VAL A 222 -28.06 23.22 -25.74
N ASN A 223 -27.91 23.81 -26.93
CA ASN A 223 -26.80 24.73 -27.19
C ASN A 223 -26.97 25.99 -26.32
N LEU A 224 -25.93 26.33 -25.59
CA LEU A 224 -25.86 27.65 -24.96
C LEU A 224 -25.84 28.75 -26.05
N PRO A 225 -26.43 29.93 -25.76
CA PRO A 225 -26.31 31.06 -26.66
C PRO A 225 -24.84 31.32 -27.01
N LYS A 226 -24.59 31.69 -28.26
CA LYS A 226 -23.22 31.94 -28.69
C LYS A 226 -22.58 33.03 -27.85
N VAL A 227 -21.29 32.86 -27.52
CA VAL A 227 -20.50 33.82 -26.74
C VAL A 227 -20.60 35.25 -27.27
N GLU A 228 -20.76 35.41 -28.59
CA GLU A 228 -20.97 36.69 -29.29
C GLU A 228 -22.21 37.44 -28.79
N GLU A 229 -23.31 36.75 -28.44
CA GLU A 229 -24.53 37.39 -27.92
C GLU A 229 -24.36 37.87 -26.48
N VAL A 230 -23.56 37.14 -25.69
CA VAL A 230 -23.25 37.50 -24.31
C VAL A 230 -22.25 38.66 -24.26
N GLU A 231 -21.26 38.64 -25.15
CA GLU A 231 -20.30 39.75 -25.27
C GLU A 231 -20.96 41.05 -25.76
N GLN A 232 -21.91 40.99 -26.69
CA GLN A 232 -22.69 42.16 -27.09
C GLN A 232 -23.49 42.75 -25.95
N GLN A 233 -24.19 41.92 -25.15
CA GLN A 233 -24.91 42.40 -23.98
C GLN A 233 -23.99 42.97 -22.90
N GLN A 234 -22.83 42.35 -22.64
CA GLN A 234 -21.84 42.88 -21.73
C GLN A 234 -21.19 44.16 -22.24
N GLN A 235 -20.98 44.27 -23.53
CA GLN A 235 -20.44 45.47 -24.16
C GLN A 235 -21.40 46.64 -24.13
N GLU A 236 -22.70 46.41 -24.34
CA GLU A 236 -23.74 47.44 -24.15
C GLU A 236 -23.84 47.91 -22.69
N LEU A 237 -23.80 46.97 -21.72
CA LEU A 237 -23.77 47.29 -20.30
C LEU A 237 -22.51 48.06 -19.89
N SER A 238 -21.34 47.65 -20.43
CA SER A 238 -20.07 48.30 -20.10
C SER A 238 -20.00 49.71 -20.68
N THR A 239 -20.56 49.93 -21.87
CA THR A 239 -20.63 51.25 -22.48
C THR A 239 -21.49 52.23 -21.68
N TYR A 240 -22.54 51.71 -21.01
CA TYR A 240 -23.41 52.51 -20.15
C TYR A 240 -22.73 52.96 -18.85
N TYR A 241 -21.83 52.15 -18.31
CA TYR A 241 -21.12 52.39 -17.04
C TYR A 241 -19.78 53.12 -17.24
N THR A 242 -19.10 52.93 -18.39
CA THR A 242 -17.78 53.57 -18.65
C THR A 242 -17.87 55.00 -19.11
N SER A 243 -19.04 55.51 -19.50
CA SER A 243 -19.23 56.90 -19.85
C SER A 243 -19.21 57.89 -18.68
N ILE A 244 -19.31 57.38 -17.42
CA ILE A 244 -19.42 58.27 -16.24
C ILE A 244 -18.11 58.36 -15.44
N PHE A 245 -17.24 57.34 -15.48
CA PHE A 245 -15.97 57.36 -14.77
C PHE A 245 -14.85 56.68 -15.55
N GLN A 246 -13.79 57.44 -15.90
CA GLN A 246 -12.52 56.85 -16.35
C GLN A 246 -11.79 56.28 -15.10
N VAL A 247 -11.74 54.95 -14.97
CA VAL A 247 -10.95 54.32 -13.90
C VAL A 247 -9.65 53.81 -14.53
N ASN A 248 -8.56 54.52 -14.23
CA ASN A 248 -7.22 54.07 -14.57
C ASN A 248 -6.68 53.19 -13.46
N TYR A 249 -6.36 51.93 -13.81
CA TYR A 249 -5.74 50.97 -12.88
C TYR A 249 -4.24 50.95 -13.12
N GLU A 250 -3.47 51.23 -12.07
CA GLU A 250 -2.04 50.96 -12.04
C GLU A 250 -1.80 49.80 -11.10
N VAL A 251 -1.33 48.67 -11.63
CA VAL A 251 -1.05 47.46 -10.85
C VAL A 251 0.40 47.50 -10.39
N VAL A 252 0.61 47.69 -9.11
CA VAL A 252 1.95 47.65 -8.47
C VAL A 252 2.17 46.31 -7.82
N ARG A 253 3.21 45.61 -8.25
CA ARG A 253 3.65 44.35 -7.62
C ARG A 253 4.52 44.69 -6.40
N ASN A 254 4.11 44.26 -5.23
CA ASN A 254 4.94 44.42 -4.02
C ASN A 254 5.87 43.21 -3.83
N GLU A 255 6.82 43.30 -2.92
CA GLU A 255 7.79 42.24 -2.62
C GLU A 255 7.15 40.95 -2.08
N LYS A 256 5.85 40.99 -1.72
CA LYS A 256 5.10 39.82 -1.23
C LYS A 256 4.18 39.18 -2.28
N ASN A 257 4.33 39.55 -3.56
CA ASN A 257 3.43 39.08 -4.64
C ASN A 257 1.93 39.46 -4.45
N GLU A 258 1.60 40.47 -3.64
CA GLU A 258 0.24 40.96 -3.52
C GLU A 258 0.03 42.11 -4.52
N LEU A 259 -1.00 42.01 -5.33
CA LEU A 259 -1.41 43.07 -6.25
C LEU A 259 -2.25 44.08 -5.47
N LYS A 260 -1.78 45.35 -5.32
CA LYS A 260 -2.56 46.42 -4.74
C LYS A 260 -2.95 47.42 -5.84
N PRO A 261 -4.22 47.79 -5.95
CA PRO A 261 -4.62 48.90 -6.78
C PRO A 261 -4.12 50.22 -6.19
N LYS A 262 -3.52 51.07 -6.99
CA LYS A 262 -3.26 52.46 -6.67
C LYS A 262 -4.41 53.32 -7.15
N SER A 263 -4.93 54.13 -6.28
CA SER A 263 -5.94 55.13 -6.57
C SER A 263 -5.34 56.33 -7.29
#